data_e4a0f5e515743fb51290c46869d5969e
#
_entry.id   e4a0f5e515743fb51290c46869d5969e
#
_cell.length_a   1.000
_cell.length_b   1.000
_cell.length_c   1.000
_cell.angle_alpha   90.00
_cell.angle_beta   90.00
_cell.angle_gamma   90.00
#
_symmetry.space_group_name_H-M   'P 1'
#
loop_
_entity.id
_entity.type
_entity.pdbx_description
1 polymer ?
#
loop_
_entity_poly.entity_id
_entity_poly.type
_entity_poly.pdbx_seq_one_letter_code
_entity_poly.pdbx_strand_id
1 'polypeptide(L)'
;MKTVPTAILLVLLVFPVATAQTLDDRGFDPTGVWYGQHGPLALMRAGDTLTFSYSGVFGATAHMCDGIGVAGFVGDGRWEYVDEQGTVAFTTKGGKVTMEVAKGIASFCGANWPGDTFVKDGWKPAFSCTVVAPKARFLTAAPSPEPRKGYVVKGNVVEAVGLVNEGTPGWLLVRYVGKKQTTAGLLERDALECREE
;
A
#
# COMPACT_ATOMS: atom_id res chain seq x y z
N MET A 1 -55.13 -53.32 -29.46
CA MET A 1 -53.89 -53.10 -28.62
C MET A 1 -53.34 -51.78 -29.00
N LYS A 2 -53.39 -50.79 -28.04
CA LYS A 2 -52.88 -49.44 -28.26
C LYS A 2 -51.54 -49.32 -27.45
N THR A 3 -50.45 -49.16 -28.16
CA THR A 3 -49.11 -48.93 -27.59
C THR A 3 -48.96 -47.45 -27.24
N VAL A 4 -48.70 -47.17 -25.96
CA VAL A 4 -48.40 -45.82 -25.45
C VAL A 4 -46.89 -45.62 -25.53
N PRO A 5 -46.34 -44.54 -26.13
CA PRO A 5 -44.93 -44.29 -26.13
C PRO A 5 -44.53 -43.64 -24.79
N THR A 6 -43.55 -44.24 -24.12
CA THR A 6 -42.92 -43.67 -22.88
C THR A 6 -41.92 -42.61 -23.31
N ALA A 7 -42.23 -41.36 -23.01
CA ALA A 7 -41.30 -40.26 -23.19
C ALA A 7 -40.29 -40.22 -22.01
N ILE A 8 -39.01 -40.41 -22.30
CA ILE A 8 -37.94 -40.28 -21.33
C ILE A 8 -37.55 -38.80 -21.25
N LEU A 9 -37.85 -38.16 -20.11
CA LEU A 9 -37.47 -36.79 -19.83
C LEU A 9 -36.00 -36.77 -19.34
N LEU A 10 -35.08 -36.29 -20.19
CA LEU A 10 -33.67 -36.14 -19.85
C LEU A 10 -33.50 -34.82 -19.08
N VAL A 11 -33.35 -34.87 -17.75
CA VAL A 11 -33.06 -33.72 -16.91
C VAL A 11 -31.56 -33.46 -16.98
N LEU A 12 -31.16 -32.41 -17.70
CA LEU A 12 -29.79 -31.88 -17.70
C LEU A 12 -29.55 -31.13 -16.40
N LEU A 13 -28.84 -31.75 -15.49
CA LEU A 13 -28.31 -31.08 -14.27
C LEU A 13 -27.18 -30.15 -14.68
N VAL A 14 -27.48 -28.85 -14.77
CA VAL A 14 -26.47 -27.80 -14.92
C VAL A 14 -25.85 -27.55 -13.52
N PHE A 15 -24.69 -28.12 -13.27
CA PHE A 15 -23.93 -27.76 -12.10
C PHE A 15 -23.33 -26.36 -12.30
N PRO A 16 -23.53 -25.42 -11.36
CA PRO A 16 -22.81 -24.16 -11.40
C PRO A 16 -21.30 -24.45 -11.26
N VAL A 17 -20.54 -24.13 -12.31
CA VAL A 17 -19.09 -24.13 -12.23
C VAL A 17 -18.74 -23.03 -11.24
N ALA A 18 -18.41 -23.39 -10.01
CA ALA A 18 -17.80 -22.49 -9.06
C ALA A 18 -16.48 -22.03 -9.69
N THR A 19 -16.44 -20.80 -10.18
CA THR A 19 -15.20 -20.14 -10.56
C THR A 19 -14.38 -20.05 -9.29
N ALA A 20 -13.40 -20.94 -9.13
CA ALA A 20 -12.37 -20.79 -8.13
C ALA A 20 -11.72 -19.41 -8.39
N GLN A 21 -11.95 -18.45 -7.50
CA GLN A 21 -11.16 -17.24 -7.48
C GLN A 21 -9.73 -17.71 -7.24
N THR A 22 -8.90 -17.64 -8.27
CA THR A 22 -7.45 -17.78 -8.11
C THR A 22 -7.06 -16.72 -7.10
N LEU A 23 -6.67 -17.15 -5.90
CA LEU A 23 -6.06 -16.26 -4.91
C LEU A 23 -4.88 -15.60 -5.65
N ASP A 24 -4.93 -14.28 -5.76
CA ASP A 24 -3.85 -13.49 -6.32
C ASP A 24 -2.59 -13.87 -5.52
N ASP A 25 -1.58 -14.43 -6.17
CA ASP A 25 -0.31 -14.83 -5.57
C ASP A 25 0.44 -13.67 -4.92
N ARG A 26 0.01 -12.44 -5.19
CA ARG A 26 0.47 -11.20 -4.55
C ARG A 26 0.02 -11.06 -3.09
N GLY A 27 -0.82 -11.95 -2.58
CA GLY A 27 -1.35 -11.88 -1.23
C GLY A 27 -2.41 -10.80 -1.04
N PHE A 28 -2.56 -10.30 0.20
CA PHE A 28 -3.49 -9.20 0.48
C PHE A 28 -2.91 -7.85 0.03
N ASP A 29 -3.77 -6.85 -0.21
CA ASP A 29 -3.35 -5.48 -0.53
C ASP A 29 -2.79 -4.79 0.73
N PRO A 30 -1.47 -4.53 0.79
CA PRO A 30 -0.84 -3.91 1.94
C PRO A 30 -1.00 -2.38 1.97
N THR A 31 -1.72 -1.77 1.03
CA THR A 31 -1.88 -0.32 0.98
C THR A 31 -2.40 0.24 2.30
N GLY A 32 -1.67 1.21 2.86
CA GLY A 32 -2.00 1.88 4.12
C GLY A 32 -0.78 2.13 4.99
N VAL A 33 -1.02 2.47 6.25
CA VAL A 33 0.02 2.69 7.25
C VAL A 33 0.06 1.54 8.23
N TRP A 34 1.25 1.14 8.56
CA TRP A 34 1.61 0.01 9.38
C TRP A 34 2.54 0.48 10.48
N TYR A 35 2.46 -0.12 11.65
CA TYR A 35 3.27 0.24 12.79
C TYR A 35 4.11 -0.96 13.23
N GLY A 36 5.41 -0.76 13.23
CA GLY A 36 6.41 -1.69 13.74
C GLY A 36 6.99 -1.23 15.07
N GLN A 37 7.94 -2.00 15.56
CA GLN A 37 8.63 -1.70 16.81
C GLN A 37 9.45 -0.40 16.69
N HIS A 38 10.01 -0.14 15.51
CA HIS A 38 10.96 0.94 15.30
C HIS A 38 10.33 2.18 14.69
N GLY A 39 9.14 2.09 14.13
CA GLY A 39 8.43 3.23 13.56
C GLY A 39 7.37 2.86 12.52
N PRO A 40 6.75 3.86 11.88
CA PRO A 40 5.73 3.65 10.87
C PRO A 40 6.32 3.29 9.52
N LEU A 41 5.58 2.45 8.80
CA LEU A 41 5.80 2.09 7.41
C LEU A 41 4.52 2.43 6.62
N ALA A 42 4.62 3.31 5.65
CA ALA A 42 3.54 3.54 4.69
C ALA A 42 3.79 2.76 3.42
N LEU A 43 2.76 2.10 2.93
CA LEU A 43 2.77 1.29 1.72
C LEU A 43 1.66 1.71 0.78
N MET A 44 1.97 1.69 -0.52
CA MET A 44 0.97 1.86 -1.57
C MET A 44 1.28 0.92 -2.73
N ARG A 45 0.37 -0.02 -2.96
CA ARG A 45 0.46 -0.98 -4.06
C ARG A 45 -0.18 -0.41 -5.32
N ALA A 46 0.50 -0.60 -6.46
CA ALA A 46 -0.01 -0.34 -7.80
C ALA A 46 0.43 -1.48 -8.74
N GLY A 47 -0.45 -2.46 -8.95
CA GLY A 47 -0.12 -3.66 -9.73
C GLY A 47 1.01 -4.46 -9.08
N ASP A 48 2.12 -4.60 -9.80
CA ASP A 48 3.33 -5.32 -9.37
C ASP A 48 4.38 -4.41 -8.72
N THR A 49 4.02 -3.19 -8.39
CA THR A 49 4.88 -2.27 -7.65
C THR A 49 4.32 -1.96 -6.28
N LEU A 50 5.20 -1.77 -5.31
CA LEU A 50 4.90 -1.38 -3.96
C LEU A 50 5.77 -0.18 -3.59
N THR A 51 5.19 1.00 -3.58
CA THR A 51 5.88 2.19 -3.05
C THR A 51 5.85 2.13 -1.54
N PHE A 52 6.99 2.38 -0.92
CA PHE A 52 7.10 2.44 0.53
C PHE A 52 7.71 3.76 0.98
N SER A 53 7.37 4.15 2.19
CA SER A 53 8.07 5.16 2.96
C SER A 53 8.15 4.69 4.40
N TYR A 54 9.36 4.59 4.91
CA TYR A 54 9.67 4.14 6.25
C TYR A 54 10.41 5.22 7.01
N SER A 55 10.00 5.47 8.24
CA SER A 55 10.74 6.31 9.17
C SER A 55 10.78 5.60 10.51
N GLY A 56 11.98 5.32 10.99
CA GLY A 56 12.15 4.55 12.20
C GLY A 56 13.42 4.90 12.97
N VAL A 57 13.44 4.49 14.23
CA VAL A 57 14.58 4.67 15.11
C VAL A 57 14.88 3.33 15.78
N PHE A 58 16.12 2.88 15.73
CA PHE A 58 16.52 1.61 16.33
C PHE A 58 17.87 1.69 17.05
N GLY A 59 18.11 0.69 17.91
CA GLY A 59 19.35 0.55 18.65
C GLY A 59 19.51 1.56 19.80
N ALA A 60 20.52 1.32 20.64
CA ALA A 60 20.78 2.11 21.84
C ALA A 60 21.23 3.56 21.54
N THR A 61 21.76 3.80 20.36
CA THR A 61 22.24 5.11 19.90
C THR A 61 21.18 5.91 19.12
N ALA A 62 19.92 5.45 19.12
CA ALA A 62 18.82 6.07 18.39
C ALA A 62 19.16 6.29 16.89
N HIS A 63 19.65 5.24 16.24
CA HIS A 63 19.99 5.29 14.83
C HIS A 63 18.74 5.53 13.98
N MET A 64 18.77 6.58 13.16
CA MET A 64 17.64 6.95 12.31
C MET A 64 17.66 6.16 11.00
N CYS A 65 16.48 5.85 10.50
CA CYS A 65 16.22 5.03 9.34
C CYS A 65 15.10 5.68 8.54
N ASP A 66 15.44 6.42 7.52
CA ASP A 66 14.47 7.11 6.67
C ASP A 66 14.62 6.68 5.23
N GLY A 67 13.62 5.95 4.74
CA GLY A 67 13.66 5.37 3.41
C GLY A 67 12.38 5.58 2.62
N ILE A 68 12.55 5.88 1.35
CA ILE A 68 11.47 5.89 0.37
C ILE A 68 11.93 5.17 -0.89
N GLY A 69 11.05 4.40 -1.50
CA GLY A 69 11.41 3.68 -2.72
C GLY A 69 10.26 2.91 -3.32
N VAL A 70 10.53 2.23 -4.42
CA VAL A 70 9.58 1.38 -5.13
C VAL A 70 10.14 -0.02 -5.22
N ALA A 71 9.45 -0.98 -4.62
CA ALA A 71 9.77 -2.40 -4.68
C ALA A 71 8.98 -3.08 -5.81
N GLY A 72 9.62 -4.01 -6.51
CA GLY A 72 8.98 -4.86 -7.53
C GLY A 72 8.47 -6.17 -6.92
N PHE A 73 7.36 -6.69 -7.44
CA PHE A 73 6.82 -7.99 -7.05
C PHE A 73 7.71 -9.13 -7.55
N VAL A 74 8.03 -10.07 -6.67
CA VAL A 74 8.88 -11.24 -7.00
C VAL A 74 8.19 -12.60 -6.75
N GLY A 75 6.91 -12.59 -6.35
CA GLY A 75 6.11 -13.79 -6.10
C GLY A 75 5.76 -13.99 -4.62
N ASP A 76 4.81 -14.86 -4.33
CA ASP A 76 4.43 -15.32 -2.99
C ASP A 76 4.17 -14.21 -1.94
N GLY A 77 3.55 -13.10 -2.38
CA GLY A 77 3.29 -11.96 -1.51
C GLY A 77 4.56 -11.18 -1.11
N ARG A 78 5.62 -11.28 -1.92
CA ARG A 78 6.92 -10.66 -1.67
C ARG A 78 7.24 -9.61 -2.73
N TRP A 79 7.73 -8.47 -2.28
CA TRP A 79 8.29 -7.38 -3.09
C TRP A 79 9.73 -7.14 -2.68
N GLU A 80 10.57 -6.71 -3.62
CA GLU A 80 11.96 -6.38 -3.37
C GLU A 80 12.31 -4.99 -3.88
N TYR A 81 12.87 -4.19 -3.01
CA TYR A 81 13.56 -2.94 -3.33
C TYR A 81 15.04 -3.24 -3.46
N VAL A 82 15.61 -2.91 -4.61
CA VAL A 82 17.02 -3.17 -4.94
C VAL A 82 17.69 -1.85 -5.24
N ASP A 83 18.81 -1.60 -4.58
CA ASP A 83 19.72 -0.49 -4.87
C ASP A 83 21.19 -0.96 -4.94
N GLU A 84 22.11 -0.02 -5.02
CA GLU A 84 23.55 -0.33 -5.13
C GLU A 84 24.14 -1.02 -3.89
N GLN A 85 23.52 -0.85 -2.72
CA GLN A 85 24.03 -1.34 -1.44
C GLN A 85 23.39 -2.65 -1.03
N GLY A 86 22.18 -2.96 -1.54
CA GLY A 86 21.54 -4.19 -1.14
C GLY A 86 20.12 -4.39 -1.66
N THR A 87 19.42 -5.28 -0.99
CA THR A 87 18.03 -5.63 -1.27
C THR A 87 17.24 -5.63 0.02
N VAL A 88 16.16 -4.88 0.06
CA VAL A 88 15.18 -4.91 1.13
C VAL A 88 13.93 -5.61 0.63
N ALA A 89 13.46 -6.60 1.37
CA ALA A 89 12.28 -7.36 1.04
C ALA A 89 11.10 -6.99 1.94
N PHE A 90 9.93 -6.88 1.31
CA PHE A 90 8.64 -6.72 1.98
C PHE A 90 7.84 -7.99 1.75
N THR A 91 7.43 -8.67 2.81
CA THR A 91 6.61 -9.87 2.72
C THR A 91 5.27 -9.63 3.41
N THR A 92 4.18 -9.93 2.69
CA THR A 92 2.81 -9.79 3.22
C THR A 92 2.24 -11.16 3.51
N LYS A 93 1.99 -11.46 4.79
CA LYS A 93 1.44 -12.75 5.21
C LYS A 93 0.61 -12.60 6.48
N GLY A 94 -0.57 -13.24 6.49
CA GLY A 94 -1.40 -13.31 7.69
C GLY A 94 -1.80 -11.95 8.26
N GLY A 95 -2.04 -10.96 7.41
CA GLY A 95 -2.42 -9.60 7.85
C GLY A 95 -1.26 -8.78 8.44
N LYS A 96 -0.02 -9.21 8.23
CA LYS A 96 1.21 -8.53 8.66
C LYS A 96 2.08 -8.19 7.45
N VAL A 97 2.95 -7.22 7.64
CA VAL A 97 4.04 -6.90 6.71
C VAL A 97 5.35 -7.08 7.45
N THR A 98 6.28 -7.81 6.85
CA THR A 98 7.66 -7.90 7.34
C THR A 98 8.56 -7.18 6.35
N MET A 99 9.45 -6.34 6.84
CA MET A 99 10.50 -5.66 6.07
C MET A 99 11.86 -6.13 6.60
N GLU A 100 12.69 -6.67 5.73
CA GLU A 100 13.97 -7.27 6.09
C GLU A 100 15.04 -6.99 5.06
N VAL A 101 16.30 -7.02 5.47
CA VAL A 101 17.44 -6.99 4.55
C VAL A 101 17.62 -8.40 3.98
N ALA A 102 17.31 -8.59 2.69
CA ALA A 102 17.49 -9.86 2.01
C ALA A 102 18.91 -10.07 1.50
N LYS A 103 19.62 -8.97 1.19
CA LYS A 103 21.00 -9.00 0.71
C LYS A 103 21.69 -7.66 0.99
N GLY A 104 22.97 -7.67 1.34
CA GLY A 104 23.73 -6.44 1.59
C GLY A 104 23.25 -5.67 2.80
N ILE A 105 22.99 -4.39 2.63
CA ILE A 105 22.45 -3.50 3.68
C ILE A 105 21.25 -2.71 3.14
N ALA A 106 20.39 -2.23 4.04
CA ALA A 106 19.39 -1.23 3.68
C ALA A 106 20.08 0.15 3.63
N SER A 107 20.23 0.71 2.43
CA SER A 107 20.96 1.97 2.22
C SER A 107 20.46 3.14 3.07
N PHE A 108 19.14 3.17 3.29
CA PHE A 108 18.45 4.19 4.06
C PHE A 108 18.48 3.96 5.59
N CYS A 109 19.02 2.82 6.04
CA CYS A 109 19.16 2.49 7.46
C CYS A 109 20.63 2.28 7.88
N GLY A 110 21.53 2.13 6.92
CA GLY A 110 22.91 1.77 7.19
C GLY A 110 23.09 0.33 7.66
N ALA A 111 24.26 0.00 8.18
CA ALA A 111 24.59 -1.33 8.63
C ALA A 111 23.81 -1.72 9.89
N ASN A 112 23.52 -3.03 10.03
CA ASN A 112 22.93 -3.64 11.23
C ASN A 112 21.46 -3.26 11.53
N TRP A 113 20.71 -2.76 10.58
CA TRP A 113 19.27 -2.65 10.77
C TRP A 113 18.63 -4.06 10.89
N PRO A 114 17.89 -4.33 11.98
CA PRO A 114 17.43 -5.69 12.29
C PRO A 114 16.21 -6.13 11.45
N GLY A 115 15.67 -5.23 10.60
CA GLY A 115 14.34 -5.44 10.03
C GLY A 115 13.23 -5.12 11.03
N ASP A 116 11.99 -5.23 10.60
CA ASP A 116 10.82 -5.03 11.45
C ASP A 116 9.60 -5.81 10.94
N THR A 117 8.66 -6.08 11.86
CA THR A 117 7.36 -6.66 11.53
C THR A 117 6.27 -5.70 11.92
N PHE A 118 5.44 -5.37 10.95
CA PHE A 118 4.43 -4.34 11.06
C PHE A 118 3.04 -4.95 11.14
N VAL A 119 2.22 -4.35 11.99
CA VAL A 119 0.79 -4.66 12.11
C VAL A 119 -0.03 -3.44 11.73
N LYS A 120 -1.21 -3.68 11.18
CA LYS A 120 -2.14 -2.60 10.86
C LYS A 120 -2.93 -2.25 12.12
N ASP A 121 -2.38 -1.37 12.92
CA ASP A 121 -3.03 -0.91 14.17
C ASP A 121 -3.77 0.41 13.92
N GLY A 122 -4.74 0.34 13.03
CA GLY A 122 -5.50 1.51 12.66
C GLY A 122 -4.65 2.57 11.95
N TRP A 123 -5.34 3.59 11.47
CA TRP A 123 -4.72 4.76 10.90
C TRP A 123 -4.58 5.84 11.99
N LYS A 124 -3.38 6.30 12.24
CA LYS A 124 -3.12 7.46 13.07
C LYS A 124 -2.53 8.54 12.19
N PRO A 125 -3.24 9.63 11.90
CA PRO A 125 -2.68 10.72 11.12
C PRO A 125 -1.57 11.41 11.92
N ALA A 126 -0.50 11.80 11.24
CA ALA A 126 0.51 12.66 11.83
C ALA A 126 0.01 14.10 11.89
N PHE A 127 -0.74 14.52 10.89
CA PHE A 127 -1.34 15.83 10.79
C PHE A 127 -2.50 15.86 9.78
N SER A 128 -3.31 16.91 9.86
CA SER A 128 -4.43 17.13 8.94
C SER A 128 -4.05 18.17 7.90
N CYS A 129 -4.45 17.93 6.64
CA CYS A 129 -4.24 18.87 5.55
C CYS A 129 -5.57 19.28 4.91
N THR A 130 -5.71 20.56 4.60
CA THR A 130 -6.82 21.06 3.79
C THR A 130 -6.41 21.09 2.33
N VAL A 131 -7.26 20.57 1.46
CA VAL A 131 -7.06 20.66 0.01
C VAL A 131 -7.28 22.09 -0.45
N VAL A 132 -6.26 22.72 -1.01
CA VAL A 132 -6.30 24.11 -1.52
C VAL A 132 -6.49 24.18 -3.03
N ALA A 133 -6.08 23.15 -3.76
CA ALA A 133 -6.32 23.04 -5.19
C ALA A 133 -7.82 22.86 -5.50
N PRO A 134 -8.34 23.41 -6.61
CA PRO A 134 -9.73 23.21 -7.02
C PRO A 134 -10.10 21.73 -7.11
N LYS A 135 -9.16 20.88 -7.54
CA LYS A 135 -9.28 19.43 -7.63
C LYS A 135 -7.90 18.81 -7.54
N ALA A 136 -7.72 17.85 -6.62
CA ALA A 136 -6.52 17.04 -6.48
C ALA A 136 -6.88 15.56 -6.71
N ARG A 137 -6.21 14.91 -7.66
CA ARG A 137 -6.39 13.49 -7.95
C ARG A 137 -5.43 12.67 -7.11
N PHE A 138 -5.92 11.56 -6.58
CA PHE A 138 -5.03 10.56 -6.02
C PHE A 138 -4.13 9.99 -7.12
N LEU A 139 -2.87 9.80 -6.80
CA LEU A 139 -1.87 9.28 -7.72
C LEU A 139 -1.59 7.80 -7.44
N THR A 140 -1.09 7.10 -8.45
CA THR A 140 -0.53 5.75 -8.30
C THR A 140 0.82 5.83 -7.60
N ALA A 141 1.27 4.68 -7.08
CA ALA A 141 2.57 4.58 -6.41
C ALA A 141 3.70 4.08 -7.34
N ALA A 142 3.54 4.22 -8.63
CA ALA A 142 4.58 3.84 -9.59
C ALA A 142 5.74 4.86 -9.59
N PRO A 143 6.93 4.50 -10.16
CA PRO A 143 8.05 5.44 -10.30
C PRO A 143 7.67 6.76 -10.97
N SER A 144 6.64 6.72 -11.82
CA SER A 144 6.00 7.89 -12.40
C SER A 144 4.54 7.90 -11.99
N PRO A 145 4.19 8.60 -10.89
CA PRO A 145 2.82 8.60 -10.37
C PRO A 145 1.81 9.11 -11.41
N GLU A 146 0.79 8.31 -11.69
CA GLU A 146 -0.29 8.65 -12.61
C GLU A 146 -1.59 8.93 -11.87
N PRO A 147 -2.42 9.87 -12.37
CA PRO A 147 -3.71 10.18 -11.76
C PRO A 147 -4.67 8.99 -11.76
N ARG A 148 -5.19 8.65 -10.59
CA ARG A 148 -6.28 7.68 -10.40
C ARG A 148 -7.64 8.32 -10.68
N LYS A 149 -8.71 7.52 -10.72
CA LYS A 149 -10.08 8.03 -10.87
C LYS A 149 -10.55 8.84 -9.66
N GLY A 150 -10.11 8.46 -8.45
CA GLY A 150 -10.45 9.15 -7.20
C GLY A 150 -9.84 10.54 -7.12
N TYR A 151 -10.56 11.47 -6.51
CA TYR A 151 -10.10 12.83 -6.29
C TYR A 151 -10.74 13.44 -5.04
N VAL A 152 -10.13 14.50 -4.55
CA VAL A 152 -10.65 15.43 -3.55
C VAL A 152 -10.75 16.83 -4.14
N VAL A 153 -11.53 17.68 -3.53
CA VAL A 153 -11.74 19.06 -3.99
C VAL A 153 -11.39 20.06 -2.91
N LYS A 154 -11.21 21.31 -3.30
CA LYS A 154 -10.90 22.41 -2.38
C LYS A 154 -11.82 22.41 -1.16
N GLY A 155 -11.21 22.53 0.01
CA GLY A 155 -11.88 22.53 1.30
C GLY A 155 -12.09 21.12 1.90
N ASN A 156 -11.82 20.05 1.16
CA ASN A 156 -11.78 18.73 1.79
C ASN A 156 -10.59 18.65 2.77
N VAL A 157 -10.78 17.95 3.86
CA VAL A 157 -9.73 17.64 4.83
C VAL A 157 -9.27 16.21 4.62
N VAL A 158 -7.98 16.01 4.55
CA VAL A 158 -7.33 14.70 4.45
C VAL A 158 -6.39 14.51 5.64
N GLU A 159 -6.25 13.28 6.07
CA GLU A 159 -5.32 12.89 7.12
C GLU A 159 -4.03 12.43 6.47
N ALA A 160 -2.88 12.97 6.91
CA ALA A 160 -1.56 12.65 6.37
C ALA A 160 -0.71 11.90 7.37
N VAL A 161 0.22 11.11 6.90
CA VAL A 161 1.07 10.25 7.73
C VAL A 161 2.46 10.81 8.01
N GLY A 162 2.75 12.04 7.65
CA GLY A 162 4.06 12.65 7.90
C GLY A 162 5.21 12.11 7.05
N LEU A 163 4.96 11.08 6.26
CA LEU A 163 5.96 10.51 5.36
C LEU A 163 5.89 11.26 4.03
N VAL A 164 6.86 12.11 3.83
CA VAL A 164 6.92 13.07 2.72
C VAL A 164 8.07 12.69 1.83
N ASN A 165 7.82 12.59 0.53
CA ASN A 165 8.89 12.72 -0.44
C ASN A 165 9.19 14.21 -0.60
N GLU A 166 10.34 14.67 -0.13
CA GLU A 166 10.77 16.06 -0.20
C GLU A 166 11.23 16.47 -1.61
N GLY A 167 11.22 15.54 -2.56
CA GLY A 167 11.53 15.82 -3.96
C GLY A 167 10.51 16.79 -4.61
N THR A 168 10.82 17.26 -5.81
CA THR A 168 9.91 18.07 -6.62
C THR A 168 9.46 17.27 -7.82
N PRO A 169 8.14 16.96 -7.99
CA PRO A 169 7.06 17.31 -7.08
C PRO A 169 7.07 16.44 -5.81
N GLY A 170 6.77 17.03 -4.66
CA GLY A 170 6.59 16.33 -3.40
C GLY A 170 5.20 15.67 -3.33
N TRP A 171 5.12 14.52 -2.66
CA TRP A 171 3.85 13.82 -2.43
C TRP A 171 3.67 13.48 -0.96
N LEU A 172 2.42 13.48 -0.54
CA LEU A 172 2.02 12.97 0.77
C LEU A 172 1.14 11.73 0.60
N LEU A 173 1.39 10.70 1.38
CA LEU A 173 0.42 9.63 1.54
C LEU A 173 -0.67 10.12 2.48
N VAL A 174 -1.88 10.17 1.97
CA VAL A 174 -3.02 10.72 2.69
C VAL A 174 -4.21 9.77 2.66
N ARG A 175 -5.10 9.95 3.64
CA ARG A 175 -6.40 9.30 3.71
C ARG A 175 -7.50 10.36 3.69
N TYR A 176 -8.46 10.18 2.82
CA TYR A 176 -9.70 10.93 2.82
C TYR A 176 -10.84 10.07 3.33
N VAL A 177 -11.47 10.49 4.42
CA VAL A 177 -12.65 9.82 4.98
C VAL A 177 -13.90 10.44 4.39
N GLY A 178 -14.42 9.84 3.33
CA GLY A 178 -15.65 10.26 2.68
C GLY A 178 -16.89 9.65 3.34
N LYS A 179 -18.06 10.15 3.00
CA LYS A 179 -19.35 9.68 3.58
C LYS A 179 -19.65 8.20 3.29
N LYS A 180 -19.17 7.66 2.17
CA LYS A 180 -19.47 6.29 1.73
C LYS A 180 -18.25 5.36 1.80
N GLN A 181 -17.07 5.90 1.67
CA GLN A 181 -15.83 5.12 1.63
C GLN A 181 -14.64 5.97 2.05
N THR A 182 -13.63 5.32 2.56
CA THR A 182 -12.32 5.89 2.81
C THR A 182 -11.43 5.61 1.60
N THR A 183 -10.68 6.62 1.16
CA THR A 183 -9.72 6.49 0.06
C THR A 183 -8.35 6.88 0.58
N ALA A 184 -7.36 6.02 0.36
CA ALA A 184 -5.96 6.35 0.61
C ALA A 184 -5.18 6.43 -0.70
N GLY A 185 -4.15 7.26 -0.73
CA GLY A 185 -3.30 7.44 -1.90
C GLY A 185 -2.35 8.61 -1.76
N LEU A 186 -1.52 8.82 -2.78
CA LEU A 186 -0.65 9.98 -2.85
C LEU A 186 -1.40 11.18 -3.38
N LEU A 187 -1.18 12.35 -2.78
CA LEU A 187 -1.55 13.65 -3.33
C LEU A 187 -0.30 14.52 -3.45
N GLU A 188 -0.30 15.40 -4.44
CA GLU A 188 0.75 16.42 -4.59
C GLU A 188 0.73 17.36 -3.38
N ARG A 189 1.91 17.64 -2.84
CA ARG A 189 2.05 18.50 -1.66
C ARG A 189 1.51 19.91 -1.90
N ASP A 190 1.74 20.46 -3.10
CA ASP A 190 1.30 21.80 -3.47
C ASP A 190 -0.23 21.93 -3.54
N ALA A 191 -0.96 20.82 -3.60
CA ALA A 191 -2.41 20.80 -3.53
C ALA A 191 -2.96 20.89 -2.10
N LEU A 192 -2.08 20.90 -1.08
CA LEU A 192 -2.41 20.71 0.33
C LEU A 192 -1.82 21.83 1.20
N GLU A 193 -2.60 22.30 2.16
CA GLU A 193 -2.16 23.14 3.28
C GLU A 193 -2.29 22.31 4.57
N CYS A 194 -1.15 21.94 5.14
CA CYS A 194 -1.10 21.06 6.31
C CYS A 194 -0.84 21.84 7.58
N ARG A 195 -1.46 21.42 8.69
CA ARG A 195 -1.27 21.98 10.03
C ARG A 195 -0.89 20.86 10.96
N GLU A 196 0.16 21.09 11.73
CA GLU A 196 0.48 20.24 12.88
C GLU A 196 -0.59 20.49 13.96
N GLU A 197 -1.12 19.41 14.55
CA GLU A 197 -2.04 19.49 15.68
C GLU A 197 -1.31 19.60 17.01
#